data_e3af3cfcda9d9189fceefb3b5a15171b
#
_entry.id   e3af3cfcda9d9189fceefb3b5a15171b
#
_cell.length_a   1.000
_cell.length_b   1.000
_cell.length_c   1.000
_cell.angle_alpha   90.00
_cell.angle_beta   90.00
_cell.angle_gamma   90.00
#
_symmetry.space_group_name_H-M   'P 1'
#
loop_
_entity.id
_entity.type
_entity.pdbx_description
1 polymer ?
#
loop_
_entity_poly.entity_id
_entity_poly.type
_entity_poly.pdbx_seq_one_letter_code
_entity_poly.pdbx_strand_id
1 'polypeptide(L)'
;MFRIKNKPLIDKCIISFSHNCFESRSLADKFALEKARREIAQKKKGVSHLILRAEDDDIDRLKFLFLVRGIPIMCYALGNLLTSSLKEIVVVGSAEVNLILEHFLEVIDTRGKKVMFVHEDPDNLMLINTMILGRNQLSLAANELVLFQPGDLPFMYNLEGVLRDADLKHHNLVLWLNSRQAMFPHFKENPASEFVGRNYHYRVIAEKAKQLHDVKEPNVYPINLSAIEEDIIELLHQTRKDGKIFNAGFSKALRSPARMLRLLPVLAKHFRHFDSDLKQFRLDDDFKFGAHLKNFNQGASILLDTPFLAKFNDDPAFVSDVDALEDWEDFESLVHFAEERHGNDGLAAIHPFGKELLRFKKQAMPKLKKLVPMYADFHDYLNRLYRSMEMQYVPFDEAGQYDTPNLHTPQTETAYRWYADKTLRFAQRIA
;
A
#
# COMPACT_ATOMS: atom_id res chain seq x y z
N MET A 1 -26.53 -13.32 -26.04
CA MET A 1 -25.14 -12.92 -26.30
C MET A 1 -24.32 -13.26 -25.04
N PHE A 2 -23.64 -14.41 -25.03
CA PHE A 2 -22.85 -14.85 -23.88
C PHE A 2 -21.66 -13.90 -23.72
N ARG A 3 -21.62 -13.09 -22.67
CA ARG A 3 -20.41 -12.37 -22.27
C ARG A 3 -19.38 -13.43 -21.90
N ILE A 4 -18.39 -13.66 -22.76
CA ILE A 4 -17.18 -14.37 -22.42
C ILE A 4 -16.55 -13.55 -21.29
N LYS A 5 -16.70 -14.01 -20.04
CA LYS A 5 -15.98 -13.42 -18.90
C LYS A 5 -14.51 -13.68 -19.21
N ASN A 6 -13.78 -12.65 -19.60
CA ASN A 6 -12.34 -12.76 -19.80
C ASN A 6 -11.73 -13.37 -18.54
N LYS A 7 -11.00 -14.48 -18.71
CA LYS A 7 -10.27 -15.13 -17.62
C LYS A 7 -9.31 -14.10 -17.02
N PRO A 8 -9.15 -14.04 -15.69
CA PRO A 8 -8.13 -13.17 -15.09
C PRO A 8 -6.75 -13.56 -15.62
N LEU A 9 -5.89 -12.58 -15.83
CA LEU A 9 -4.51 -12.78 -16.27
C LEU A 9 -3.59 -13.12 -15.09
N ILE A 10 -4.02 -12.75 -13.88
CA ILE A 10 -3.37 -13.08 -12.62
C ILE A 10 -4.39 -13.79 -11.74
N ASP A 11 -4.06 -14.96 -11.23
CA ASP A 11 -4.90 -15.71 -10.30
C ASP A 11 -4.17 -16.10 -9.00
N LYS A 12 -2.94 -15.61 -8.81
CA LYS A 12 -2.11 -15.82 -7.64
C LYS A 12 -1.65 -14.50 -7.02
N CYS A 13 -1.56 -14.47 -5.68
CA CYS A 13 -1.16 -13.29 -4.93
C CYS A 13 -0.18 -13.65 -3.82
N ILE A 14 0.78 -12.77 -3.59
CA ILE A 14 1.60 -12.72 -2.39
C ILE A 14 1.20 -11.47 -1.63
N ILE A 15 0.68 -11.63 -0.41
CA ILE A 15 0.42 -10.50 0.49
C ILE A 15 1.44 -10.52 1.61
N SER A 16 2.08 -9.36 1.82
CA SER A 16 3.12 -9.18 2.82
C SER A 16 2.58 -8.49 4.05
N PHE A 17 2.59 -9.22 5.15
CA PHE A 17 2.50 -8.66 6.50
C PHE A 17 3.85 -8.71 7.20
N SER A 18 4.91 -8.77 6.41
CA SER A 18 6.27 -8.78 6.90
C SER A 18 6.67 -7.44 7.46
N HIS A 19 7.50 -7.51 8.46
CA HIS A 19 8.11 -6.39 9.12
C HIS A 19 8.89 -5.49 8.15
N ASN A 20 8.66 -4.20 8.20
CA ASN A 20 9.45 -3.23 7.46
C ASN A 20 10.75 -2.96 8.21
N CYS A 21 11.79 -3.58 7.74
CA CYS A 21 13.07 -3.72 8.37
C CYS A 21 13.84 -2.44 8.58
N PHE A 22 13.80 -1.91 9.77
CA PHE A 22 14.81 -0.94 10.19
C PHE A 22 16.05 -1.59 10.80
N GLU A 23 15.94 -2.81 11.33
CA GLU A 23 17.03 -3.52 11.99
C GLU A 23 18.15 -3.96 11.05
N SER A 24 17.84 -4.32 9.79
CA SER A 24 18.83 -4.71 8.78
C SER A 24 19.39 -3.55 7.97
N ARG A 25 19.02 -2.30 8.29
CA ARG A 25 19.52 -1.12 7.57
C ARG A 25 20.97 -0.84 7.93
N SER A 26 21.72 -0.38 6.94
CA SER A 26 23.08 0.15 7.15
C SER A 26 23.08 1.28 8.19
N LEU A 27 24.21 1.52 8.85
CA LEU A 27 24.35 2.66 9.76
C LEU A 27 23.93 3.98 9.14
N ALA A 28 24.16 4.17 7.83
CA ALA A 28 23.73 5.37 7.09
C ALA A 28 22.19 5.48 7.06
N ASP A 29 21.48 4.38 6.91
CA ASP A 29 20.01 4.37 6.92
C ASP A 29 19.46 4.64 8.32
N LYS A 30 20.12 4.14 9.37
CA LYS A 30 19.78 4.46 10.76
C LYS A 30 19.95 5.95 11.05
N PHE A 31 21.03 6.58 10.56
CA PHE A 31 21.25 8.03 10.69
C PHE A 31 20.21 8.84 9.89
N ALA A 32 19.87 8.43 8.68
CA ALA A 32 18.85 9.10 7.87
C ALA A 32 17.48 9.01 8.55
N LEU A 33 17.15 7.87 9.12
CA LEU A 33 15.93 7.63 9.88
C LEU A 33 15.88 8.52 11.13
N GLU A 34 16.95 8.57 11.92
CA GLU A 34 17.04 9.40 13.13
C GLU A 34 16.95 10.90 12.77
N LYS A 35 17.54 11.31 11.67
CA LYS A 35 17.39 12.67 11.14
C LYS A 35 15.94 12.97 10.77
N ALA A 36 15.27 12.07 10.03
CA ALA A 36 13.87 12.21 9.67
C ALA A 36 12.96 12.29 10.92
N ARG A 37 13.23 11.48 11.96
CA ARG A 37 12.53 11.55 13.24
C ARG A 37 12.66 12.90 13.93
N ARG A 38 13.88 13.44 13.97
CA ARG A 38 14.13 14.76 14.57
C ARG A 38 13.42 15.88 13.79
N GLU A 39 13.41 15.78 12.45
CA GLU A 39 12.70 16.75 11.59
C GLU A 39 11.18 16.67 11.78
N ILE A 40 10.60 15.47 11.93
CA ILE A 40 9.19 15.26 12.23
C ILE A 40 8.83 15.82 13.61
N ALA A 41 9.61 15.50 14.62
CA ALA A 41 9.43 16.01 15.98
C ALA A 41 9.52 17.56 16.05
N GLN A 42 10.44 18.17 15.29
CA GLN A 42 10.60 19.61 15.23
C GLN A 42 9.45 20.32 14.49
N LYS A 43 8.81 19.67 13.51
CA LYS A 43 7.69 20.23 12.76
C LYS A 43 6.36 20.21 13.54
N LYS A 44 6.34 19.73 14.78
CA LYS A 44 5.14 19.64 15.68
C LYS A 44 3.91 18.97 15.05
N LYS A 45 4.06 18.33 13.92
CA LYS A 45 3.03 17.51 13.31
C LYS A 45 3.31 16.11 13.78
N GLY A 46 2.44 15.57 14.62
CA GLY A 46 2.54 14.23 15.18
C GLY A 46 2.44 13.11 14.15
N VAL A 47 3.07 13.26 13.01
CA VAL A 47 3.21 12.22 11.99
C VAL A 47 4.30 11.31 12.47
N SER A 48 3.94 10.37 13.28
CA SER A 48 4.80 9.23 13.53
C SER A 48 4.28 8.09 12.72
N HIS A 49 5.08 7.70 11.75
CA HIS A 49 4.86 6.43 11.13
C HIS A 49 4.83 5.36 12.22
N LEU A 50 3.85 4.48 12.21
CA LEU A 50 3.79 3.32 13.08
C LEU A 50 5.09 2.50 13.05
N ILE A 51 5.92 2.75 12.05
CA ILE A 51 7.19 2.12 11.73
C ILE A 51 8.42 2.83 12.33
N LEU A 52 8.29 4.02 12.93
CA LEU A 52 9.46 4.88 13.17
C LEU A 52 10.13 4.73 14.54
N ARG A 53 9.75 3.77 15.36
CA ARG A 53 10.38 3.58 16.66
C ARG A 53 11.28 2.35 16.69
N ALA A 54 12.59 2.62 16.57
CA ALA A 54 13.62 1.59 16.80
C ALA A 54 13.77 1.16 18.26
N GLU A 55 13.08 1.83 19.18
CA GLU A 55 13.10 1.47 20.59
C GLU A 55 11.94 0.56 21.00
N ASP A 56 10.92 0.44 20.11
CA ASP A 56 9.75 -0.43 20.28
C ASP A 56 9.65 -1.37 19.08
N ASP A 57 10.51 -2.36 19.01
CA ASP A 57 10.47 -3.42 17.98
C ASP A 57 9.10 -4.08 17.88
N ASP A 58 8.35 -4.13 18.98
CA ASP A 58 7.01 -4.69 19.04
C ASP A 58 5.98 -3.86 18.26
N ILE A 59 6.12 -2.55 18.18
CA ILE A 59 5.17 -1.69 17.46
C ILE A 59 5.26 -1.89 15.97
N ASP A 60 6.44 -2.01 15.41
CA ASP A 60 6.65 -2.24 13.99
C ASP A 60 6.05 -3.57 13.52
N ARG A 61 6.13 -4.59 14.36
CA ARG A 61 5.54 -5.90 14.09
C ARG A 61 4.03 -5.91 14.22
N LEU A 62 3.48 -4.95 14.97
CA LEU A 62 2.07 -4.89 15.29
C LEU A 62 1.24 -4.04 14.31
N LYS A 63 1.85 -3.32 13.35
CA LYS A 63 1.16 -2.47 12.37
C LYS A 63 -0.06 -3.14 11.75
N PHE A 64 0.10 -4.35 11.23
CA PHE A 64 -0.98 -5.10 10.58
C PHE A 64 -2.00 -5.71 11.55
N LEU A 65 -1.62 -5.77 12.83
CA LEU A 65 -2.45 -6.29 13.91
C LEU A 65 -3.26 -5.19 14.60
N PHE A 66 -3.01 -3.91 14.29
CA PHE A 66 -3.81 -2.80 14.82
C PHE A 66 -5.28 -3.00 14.52
N LEU A 67 -6.11 -2.68 15.51
CA LEU A 67 -7.55 -2.86 15.40
C LEU A 67 -8.20 -1.60 14.82
N VAL A 68 -8.93 -1.76 13.73
CA VAL A 68 -9.91 -0.79 13.24
C VAL A 68 -11.28 -1.30 13.63
N ARG A 69 -11.99 -0.57 14.48
CA ARG A 69 -13.28 -0.98 15.07
C ARG A 69 -13.26 -2.41 15.62
N GLY A 70 -12.15 -2.80 16.26
CA GLY A 70 -11.97 -4.10 16.90
C GLY A 70 -11.71 -5.26 15.93
N ILE A 71 -11.27 -4.98 14.70
CA ILE A 71 -10.86 -5.97 13.68
C ILE A 71 -9.44 -5.64 13.23
N PRO A 72 -8.49 -6.59 13.21
CA PRO A 72 -7.13 -6.34 12.73
C PRO A 72 -7.10 -5.85 11.27
N ILE A 73 -6.24 -4.88 10.96
CA ILE A 73 -6.07 -4.31 9.61
C ILE A 73 -5.84 -5.40 8.57
N MET A 74 -5.02 -6.41 8.91
CA MET A 74 -4.75 -7.53 8.00
C MET A 74 -6.01 -8.25 7.53
N CYS A 75 -7.05 -8.32 8.36
CA CYS A 75 -8.30 -9.00 8.01
C CYS A 75 -9.08 -8.23 6.92
N TYR A 76 -9.00 -6.90 6.91
CA TYR A 76 -9.59 -6.07 5.85
C TYR A 76 -8.87 -6.31 4.51
N ALA A 77 -7.53 -6.27 4.51
CA ALA A 77 -6.74 -6.50 3.32
C ALA A 77 -6.96 -7.92 2.75
N LEU A 78 -6.98 -8.95 3.60
CA LEU A 78 -7.31 -10.32 3.19
C LEU A 78 -8.74 -10.43 2.65
N GLY A 79 -9.70 -9.76 3.29
CA GLY A 79 -11.10 -9.72 2.83
C GLY A 79 -11.22 -9.22 1.39
N ASN A 80 -10.47 -8.19 1.00
CA ASN A 80 -10.43 -7.71 -0.38
C ASN A 80 -9.94 -8.79 -1.35
N LEU A 81 -8.85 -9.48 -1.01
CA LEU A 81 -8.32 -10.57 -1.84
C LEU A 81 -9.29 -11.74 -1.95
N LEU A 82 -9.99 -12.07 -0.86
CA LEU A 82 -10.98 -13.15 -0.85
C LEU A 82 -12.23 -12.84 -1.68
N THR A 83 -12.53 -11.57 -1.95
CA THR A 83 -13.65 -11.19 -2.83
C THR A 83 -13.28 -11.18 -4.32
N SER A 84 -12.01 -11.31 -4.66
CA SER A 84 -11.51 -11.25 -6.05
C SER A 84 -11.58 -12.58 -6.79
N SER A 85 -11.13 -12.59 -8.04
CA SER A 85 -10.98 -13.80 -8.86
C SER A 85 -9.66 -14.56 -8.64
N LEU A 86 -8.84 -14.15 -7.67
CA LEU A 86 -7.65 -14.90 -7.26
C LEU A 86 -8.02 -16.31 -6.81
N LYS A 87 -7.12 -17.26 -7.02
CA LYS A 87 -7.28 -18.67 -6.62
C LYS A 87 -6.33 -19.04 -5.48
N GLU A 88 -5.11 -18.52 -5.52
CA GLU A 88 -4.09 -18.82 -4.52
C GLU A 88 -3.57 -17.52 -3.91
N ILE A 89 -3.51 -17.50 -2.58
CA ILE A 89 -3.02 -16.36 -1.80
C ILE A 89 -1.96 -16.89 -0.85
N VAL A 90 -0.76 -16.37 -0.93
CA VAL A 90 0.31 -16.63 0.04
C VAL A 90 0.42 -15.43 0.95
N VAL A 91 0.28 -15.67 2.23
CA VAL A 91 0.48 -14.71 3.32
C VAL A 91 1.88 -14.89 3.86
N VAL A 92 2.69 -13.83 3.84
CA VAL A 92 4.03 -13.82 4.45
C VAL A 92 4.00 -12.91 5.66
N GLY A 93 4.46 -13.40 6.82
CA GLY A 93 4.44 -12.61 8.05
C GLY A 93 5.00 -13.32 9.28
N SER A 94 4.83 -12.68 10.43
CA SER A 94 5.30 -13.19 11.73
C SER A 94 4.40 -14.31 12.29
N ALA A 95 4.80 -14.86 13.42
CA ALA A 95 4.00 -15.86 14.15
C ALA A 95 2.65 -15.30 14.60
N GLU A 96 2.59 -14.03 15.01
CA GLU A 96 1.35 -13.35 15.40
C GLU A 96 0.39 -13.19 14.21
N VAL A 97 0.94 -12.86 13.04
CA VAL A 97 0.15 -12.83 11.78
C VAL A 97 -0.45 -14.20 11.49
N ASN A 98 0.34 -15.27 11.65
CA ASN A 98 -0.14 -16.64 11.48
C ASN A 98 -1.27 -16.98 12.45
N LEU A 99 -1.11 -16.64 13.73
CA LEU A 99 -2.12 -16.88 14.75
C LEU A 99 -3.46 -16.23 14.38
N ILE A 100 -3.44 -14.99 13.93
CA ILE A 100 -4.66 -14.30 13.51
C ILE A 100 -5.22 -14.91 12.23
N LEU A 101 -4.37 -15.26 11.28
CA LEU A 101 -4.78 -15.92 10.04
C LEU A 101 -5.48 -17.25 10.30
N GLU A 102 -4.95 -18.08 11.19
CA GLU A 102 -5.58 -19.36 11.57
C GLU A 102 -7.00 -19.13 12.12
N HIS A 103 -7.16 -18.23 13.08
CA HIS A 103 -8.48 -17.90 13.63
C HIS A 103 -9.40 -17.22 12.61
N PHE A 104 -8.84 -16.49 11.65
CA PHE A 104 -9.61 -15.91 10.55
C PHE A 104 -10.15 -16.99 9.63
N LEU A 105 -9.33 -17.96 9.25
CA LEU A 105 -9.69 -19.04 8.36
C LEU A 105 -10.64 -20.08 9.03
N GLU A 106 -10.63 -20.21 10.36
CA GLU A 106 -11.61 -21.01 11.10
C GLU A 106 -13.04 -20.49 10.94
N VAL A 107 -13.21 -19.19 10.80
CA VAL A 107 -14.51 -18.51 10.80
C VAL A 107 -14.97 -18.15 9.39
N ILE A 108 -14.03 -17.82 8.52
CA ILE A 108 -14.28 -17.22 7.22
C ILE A 108 -14.23 -18.26 6.10
N ASP A 109 -15.25 -18.25 5.25
CA ASP A 109 -15.23 -18.98 4.00
C ASP A 109 -14.26 -18.33 3.00
N THR A 110 -13.26 -19.07 2.59
CA THR A 110 -12.26 -18.62 1.60
C THR A 110 -12.80 -18.57 0.17
N ARG A 111 -14.07 -18.93 -0.03
CA ARG A 111 -14.72 -19.00 -1.35
C ARG A 111 -13.97 -19.91 -2.33
N GLY A 112 -13.47 -21.03 -1.81
CA GLY A 112 -12.71 -22.02 -2.56
C GLY A 112 -11.28 -21.57 -2.93
N LYS A 113 -10.77 -20.48 -2.37
CA LYS A 113 -9.39 -20.06 -2.57
C LYS A 113 -8.46 -20.83 -1.64
N LYS A 114 -7.27 -21.14 -2.18
CA LYS A 114 -6.20 -21.70 -1.39
C LYS A 114 -5.42 -20.55 -0.73
N VAL A 115 -5.48 -20.48 0.60
CA VAL A 115 -4.70 -19.55 1.41
C VAL A 115 -3.58 -20.31 2.10
N MET A 116 -2.36 -19.86 1.93
CA MET A 116 -1.14 -20.47 2.47
C MET A 116 -0.40 -19.44 3.31
N PHE A 117 0.28 -19.90 4.35
CA PHE A 117 1.12 -19.05 5.18
C PHE A 117 2.59 -19.44 5.05
N VAL A 118 3.47 -18.43 5.09
CA VAL A 118 4.92 -18.57 5.15
C VAL A 118 5.44 -17.64 6.22
N HIS A 119 6.27 -18.17 7.11
CA HIS A 119 6.97 -17.33 8.06
C HIS A 119 7.97 -16.42 7.34
N GLU A 120 7.98 -15.16 7.69
CA GLU A 120 9.05 -14.25 7.32
C GLU A 120 10.37 -14.74 7.93
N ASP A 121 11.47 -14.38 7.27
CA ASP A 121 12.81 -14.63 7.80
C ASP A 121 13.20 -13.45 8.69
N PRO A 122 13.29 -13.64 10.03
CA PRO A 122 13.62 -12.55 10.95
C PRO A 122 15.03 -11.99 10.76
N ASP A 123 15.92 -12.76 10.15
CA ASP A 123 17.29 -12.33 9.87
C ASP A 123 17.40 -11.60 8.51
N ASN A 124 16.36 -11.68 7.67
CA ASN A 124 16.34 -11.07 6.36
C ASN A 124 14.93 -10.53 6.01
N LEU A 125 14.58 -9.41 6.59
CA LEU A 125 13.27 -8.78 6.46
C LEU A 125 13.14 -7.85 5.22
N MET A 126 13.96 -8.01 4.19
CA MET A 126 13.91 -7.22 2.96
C MET A 126 12.67 -7.57 2.12
N LEU A 127 12.12 -6.58 1.41
CA LEU A 127 10.96 -6.75 0.55
C LEU A 127 11.15 -7.86 -0.47
N ILE A 128 12.33 -7.92 -1.08
CA ILE A 128 12.64 -8.96 -2.06
C ILE A 128 12.63 -10.35 -1.46
N ASN A 129 13.13 -10.52 -0.23
CA ASN A 129 13.08 -11.81 0.44
C ASN A 129 11.63 -12.25 0.70
N THR A 130 10.76 -11.33 1.12
CA THR A 130 9.32 -11.59 1.28
C THR A 130 8.69 -12.05 -0.05
N MET A 131 9.04 -11.41 -1.16
CA MET A 131 8.56 -11.83 -2.49
C MET A 131 9.08 -13.22 -2.87
N ILE A 132 10.34 -13.52 -2.58
CA ILE A 132 10.95 -14.84 -2.85
C ILE A 132 10.30 -15.93 -2.01
N LEU A 133 10.12 -15.70 -0.71
CA LEU A 133 9.44 -16.63 0.19
C LEU A 133 8.02 -16.95 -0.31
N GLY A 134 7.28 -15.93 -0.68
CA GLY A 134 5.93 -16.09 -1.24
C GLY A 134 5.95 -16.82 -2.59
N ARG A 135 6.88 -16.48 -3.48
CA ARG A 135 7.07 -17.15 -4.79
C ARG A 135 7.34 -18.64 -4.63
N ASN A 136 8.18 -19.01 -3.68
CA ASN A 136 8.59 -20.41 -3.47
C ASN A 136 7.41 -21.31 -3.02
N GLN A 137 6.37 -20.72 -2.44
CA GLN A 137 5.13 -21.43 -2.09
C GLN A 137 4.16 -21.56 -3.27
N LEU A 138 4.30 -20.69 -4.26
CA LEU A 138 3.48 -20.69 -5.45
C LEU A 138 4.16 -21.49 -6.56
N SER A 139 3.44 -22.41 -7.20
CA SER A 139 3.91 -23.05 -8.42
C SER A 139 3.75 -22.09 -9.59
N LEU A 140 4.71 -21.19 -9.79
CA LEU A 140 4.71 -20.20 -10.87
C LEU A 140 5.44 -20.72 -12.10
N ALA A 141 4.83 -20.55 -13.27
CA ALA A 141 5.52 -20.72 -14.55
C ALA A 141 6.48 -19.53 -14.80
N ALA A 142 7.51 -19.74 -15.63
CA ALA A 142 8.54 -18.73 -15.89
C ALA A 142 7.99 -17.37 -16.40
N ASN A 143 6.84 -17.38 -17.09
CA ASN A 143 6.21 -16.18 -17.64
C ASN A 143 4.93 -15.80 -16.88
N GLU A 144 4.73 -16.31 -15.69
CA GLU A 144 3.53 -16.06 -14.91
C GLU A 144 3.70 -14.81 -14.05
N LEU A 145 2.68 -13.94 -14.13
CA LEU A 145 2.56 -12.78 -13.26
C LEU A 145 1.93 -13.20 -11.94
N VAL A 146 2.44 -12.65 -10.86
CA VAL A 146 1.84 -12.71 -9.53
C VAL A 146 1.49 -11.30 -9.07
N LEU A 147 0.40 -11.16 -8.36
CA LEU A 147 0.10 -9.91 -7.65
C LEU A 147 0.91 -9.89 -6.36
N PHE A 148 1.75 -8.88 -6.19
CA PHE A 148 2.34 -8.57 -4.90
C PHE A 148 1.63 -7.38 -4.28
N GLN A 149 1.24 -7.50 -3.00
CA GLN A 149 0.53 -6.46 -2.26
C GLN A 149 1.07 -6.40 -0.83
N PRO A 150 1.44 -5.22 -0.32
CA PRO A 150 1.61 -4.99 1.12
C PRO A 150 0.28 -5.16 1.85
N GLY A 151 0.33 -5.57 3.10
CA GLY A 151 -0.84 -5.87 3.90
C GLY A 151 -1.52 -4.65 4.54
N ASP A 152 -1.01 -3.45 4.30
CA ASP A 152 -1.49 -2.19 4.86
C ASP A 152 -2.51 -1.45 3.98
N LEU A 153 -3.09 -2.14 3.02
CA LEU A 153 -4.18 -1.63 2.17
C LEU A 153 -5.53 -2.22 2.61
N PRO A 154 -6.19 -1.65 3.62
CA PRO A 154 -7.43 -2.20 4.15
C PRO A 154 -8.60 -2.10 3.17
N PHE A 155 -8.59 -1.10 2.27
CA PHE A 155 -9.67 -0.86 1.32
C PHE A 155 -9.16 -0.77 -0.11
N MET A 156 -9.32 -1.83 -0.89
CA MET A 156 -8.99 -1.84 -2.32
C MET A 156 -10.12 -2.47 -3.12
N TYR A 157 -10.81 -1.67 -3.95
CA TYR A 157 -11.99 -2.13 -4.66
C TYR A 157 -11.77 -2.51 -6.12
N ASN A 158 -10.80 -1.91 -6.79
CA ASN A 158 -10.60 -2.15 -8.22
C ASN A 158 -9.62 -3.30 -8.50
N LEU A 159 -9.51 -4.26 -7.60
CA LEU A 159 -8.62 -5.42 -7.75
C LEU A 159 -8.91 -6.22 -9.02
N GLU A 160 -10.19 -6.45 -9.35
CA GLU A 160 -10.58 -7.13 -10.58
C GLU A 160 -10.12 -6.40 -11.84
N GLY A 161 -10.10 -5.06 -11.82
CA GLY A 161 -9.54 -4.25 -12.90
C GLY A 161 -8.06 -4.52 -13.10
N VAL A 162 -7.30 -4.65 -12.01
CA VAL A 162 -5.88 -5.01 -12.05
C VAL A 162 -5.69 -6.42 -12.61
N LEU A 163 -6.37 -7.42 -12.04
CA LEU A 163 -6.17 -8.83 -12.41
C LEU A 163 -6.52 -9.15 -13.87
N ARG A 164 -7.31 -8.28 -14.51
CA ARG A 164 -7.81 -8.45 -15.90
C ARG A 164 -7.25 -7.41 -16.88
N ASP A 165 -6.33 -6.57 -16.43
CA ASP A 165 -5.79 -5.50 -17.25
C ASP A 165 -5.07 -6.07 -18.49
N ALA A 166 -5.46 -5.58 -19.67
CA ALA A 166 -4.93 -6.09 -20.94
C ALA A 166 -3.42 -5.85 -21.12
N ASP A 167 -2.89 -4.80 -20.48
CA ASP A 167 -1.46 -4.46 -20.52
C ASP A 167 -0.58 -5.52 -19.88
N LEU A 168 -1.12 -6.32 -18.95
CA LEU A 168 -0.43 -7.44 -18.31
C LEU A 168 0.03 -8.53 -19.29
N LYS A 169 -0.56 -8.59 -20.49
CA LYS A 169 -0.13 -9.54 -21.52
C LYS A 169 1.23 -9.21 -22.13
N HIS A 170 1.65 -7.95 -22.00
CA HIS A 170 2.80 -7.42 -22.73
C HIS A 170 3.89 -6.87 -21.79
N HIS A 171 3.64 -6.85 -20.47
CA HIS A 171 4.55 -6.26 -19.50
C HIS A 171 4.76 -7.21 -18.32
N ASN A 172 5.99 -7.27 -17.86
CA ASN A 172 6.38 -8.08 -16.71
C ASN A 172 6.26 -7.34 -15.36
N LEU A 173 6.06 -6.02 -15.43
CA LEU A 173 5.73 -5.19 -14.28
C LEU A 173 4.83 -4.04 -14.74
N VAL A 174 3.70 -3.87 -14.08
CA VAL A 174 2.78 -2.74 -14.34
C VAL A 174 2.56 -1.98 -13.05
N LEU A 175 2.72 -0.65 -13.11
CA LEU A 175 2.48 0.26 -11.98
C LEU A 175 1.30 1.18 -12.30
N TRP A 176 0.36 1.31 -11.35
CA TRP A 176 -0.74 2.27 -11.42
C TRP A 176 -0.39 3.50 -10.59
N LEU A 177 0.09 4.56 -11.24
CA LEU A 177 0.44 5.81 -10.60
C LEU A 177 -0.82 6.59 -10.22
N ASN A 178 -1.00 6.88 -8.96
CA ASN A 178 -2.10 7.72 -8.51
C ASN A 178 -1.68 9.18 -8.56
N SER A 179 -2.43 10.00 -9.30
CA SER A 179 -2.22 11.44 -9.30
C SER A 179 -2.97 12.10 -8.14
N ARG A 180 -2.41 13.20 -7.61
CA ARG A 180 -3.08 14.02 -6.60
C ARG A 180 -4.48 14.44 -7.06
N GLN A 181 -4.64 14.69 -8.36
CA GLN A 181 -5.89 15.10 -8.97
C GLN A 181 -6.95 13.98 -9.00
N ALA A 182 -6.54 12.72 -8.89
CA ALA A 182 -7.43 11.56 -8.85
C ALA A 182 -7.94 11.23 -7.44
N MET A 183 -7.37 11.85 -6.41
CA MET A 183 -7.83 11.66 -5.03
C MET A 183 -9.28 12.13 -4.84
N PHE A 184 -9.85 11.84 -3.70
CA PHE A 184 -11.22 12.25 -3.37
C PHE A 184 -11.47 13.72 -3.75
N PRO A 185 -12.61 14.07 -4.33
CA PRO A 185 -12.89 15.43 -4.84
C PRO A 185 -12.61 16.53 -3.81
N HIS A 186 -12.94 16.29 -2.55
CA HIS A 186 -12.68 17.24 -1.46
C HIS A 186 -11.18 17.56 -1.31
N PHE A 187 -10.29 16.60 -1.53
CA PHE A 187 -8.85 16.81 -1.45
C PHE A 187 -8.30 17.61 -2.62
N LYS A 188 -8.96 17.60 -3.78
CA LYS A 188 -8.61 18.47 -4.90
C LYS A 188 -8.85 19.94 -4.58
N GLU A 189 -9.92 20.24 -3.84
CA GLU A 189 -10.31 21.58 -3.47
C GLU A 189 -9.48 22.14 -2.30
N ASN A 190 -8.99 21.27 -1.44
CA ASN A 190 -8.15 21.64 -0.31
C ASN A 190 -6.78 20.93 -0.36
N PRO A 191 -5.84 21.42 -1.18
CA PRO A 191 -4.50 20.82 -1.31
C PRO A 191 -3.66 20.90 -0.02
N ALA A 192 -4.05 21.74 0.93
CA ALA A 192 -3.41 21.83 2.25
C ALA A 192 -3.91 20.75 3.23
N SER A 193 -4.91 19.95 2.87
CA SER A 193 -5.31 18.82 3.70
C SER A 193 -4.15 17.84 3.79
N GLU A 194 -3.85 17.37 4.99
CA GLU A 194 -2.70 16.48 5.23
C GLU A 194 -2.78 15.18 4.45
N PHE A 195 -3.98 14.70 4.18
CA PHE A 195 -4.26 13.53 3.35
C PHE A 195 -3.74 13.67 1.91
N VAL A 196 -3.72 14.88 1.37
CA VAL A 196 -3.26 15.18 0.00
C VAL A 196 -1.78 15.52 -0.05
N GLY A 197 -1.21 15.98 1.06
CA GLY A 197 0.18 16.44 1.14
C GLY A 197 1.20 15.33 1.27
N ARG A 198 0.77 14.13 1.63
CA ARG A 198 1.69 13.04 1.97
C ARG A 198 2.19 12.31 0.72
N ASN A 199 3.50 12.19 0.61
CA ASN A 199 4.19 11.24 -0.27
C ASN A 199 4.02 11.38 -1.79
N TYR A 200 3.62 12.55 -2.31
CA TYR A 200 3.66 12.84 -3.75
C TYR A 200 5.06 13.35 -4.11
N HIS A 201 6.00 12.42 -4.30
CA HIS A 201 7.41 12.77 -4.53
C HIS A 201 7.80 12.85 -5.99
N TYR A 202 6.90 12.45 -6.91
CA TYR A 202 7.20 12.35 -8.31
C TYR A 202 6.28 13.25 -9.12
N ARG A 203 6.83 13.93 -10.12
CA ARG A 203 6.08 14.67 -11.14
C ARG A 203 6.16 13.96 -12.47
N VAL A 204 5.03 13.71 -13.06
CA VAL A 204 4.95 13.01 -14.35
C VAL A 204 4.13 13.84 -15.33
N ILE A 205 4.67 14.03 -16.53
CA ILE A 205 3.99 14.71 -17.61
C ILE A 205 3.32 13.70 -18.51
N ALA A 206 1.98 13.79 -18.61
CA ALA A 206 1.18 13.00 -19.53
C ALA A 206 1.35 13.51 -20.96
N GLU A 207 1.59 12.60 -21.94
CA GLU A 207 1.93 13.00 -23.31
C GLU A 207 0.80 13.72 -24.04
N LYS A 208 -0.43 13.22 -23.89
CA LYS A 208 -1.57 13.70 -24.70
C LYS A 208 -2.03 15.12 -24.39
N ALA A 209 -1.83 15.58 -23.15
CA ALA A 209 -2.31 16.89 -22.72
C ALA A 209 -1.20 17.81 -22.21
N LYS A 210 0.07 17.38 -22.22
CA LYS A 210 1.20 18.06 -21.54
C LYS A 210 0.83 18.44 -20.10
N GLN A 211 -0.06 17.65 -19.48
CA GLN A 211 -0.56 17.91 -18.14
C GLN A 211 0.43 17.34 -17.13
N LEU A 212 0.79 18.17 -16.16
CA LEU A 212 1.62 17.79 -15.05
C LEU A 212 0.79 17.10 -13.97
N HIS A 213 1.27 15.96 -13.52
CA HIS A 213 0.66 15.21 -12.44
C HIS A 213 1.65 14.98 -11.31
N ASP A 214 1.30 15.39 -10.11
CA ASP A 214 1.97 14.94 -8.90
C ASP A 214 1.47 13.54 -8.59
N VAL A 215 2.37 12.57 -8.52
CA VAL A 215 1.98 11.16 -8.42
C VAL A 215 2.64 10.47 -7.23
N LYS A 216 1.90 9.52 -6.68
CA LYS A 216 2.37 8.53 -5.71
C LYS A 216 2.43 7.17 -6.41
N GLU A 217 3.47 6.40 -6.12
CA GLU A 217 3.54 5.00 -6.55
C GLU A 217 2.47 4.18 -5.84
N PRO A 218 1.91 3.16 -6.51
CA PRO A 218 0.93 2.27 -5.90
C PRO A 218 1.61 1.30 -4.94
N ASN A 219 0.82 0.76 -4.03
CA ASN A 219 1.24 -0.35 -3.16
C ASN A 219 0.77 -1.72 -3.71
N VAL A 220 0.56 -1.82 -5.03
CA VAL A 220 0.10 -3.06 -5.68
C VAL A 220 0.92 -3.28 -6.95
N TYR A 221 1.55 -4.44 -7.04
CA TYR A 221 2.52 -4.76 -8.08
C TYR A 221 2.21 -6.09 -8.75
N PRO A 222 1.52 -6.11 -9.90
CA PRO A 222 1.59 -7.26 -10.82
C PRO A 222 3.00 -7.37 -11.38
N ILE A 223 3.66 -8.47 -11.07
CA ILE A 223 5.08 -8.66 -11.35
C ILE A 223 5.37 -10.09 -11.79
N ASN A 224 6.21 -10.25 -12.80
CA ASN A 224 6.88 -11.51 -13.10
C ASN A 224 8.23 -11.55 -12.39
N LEU A 225 8.26 -12.22 -11.24
CA LEU A 225 9.46 -12.32 -10.41
C LEU A 225 10.62 -13.09 -11.08
N SER A 226 10.36 -13.86 -12.14
CA SER A 226 11.40 -14.56 -12.89
C SER A 226 12.03 -13.70 -13.98
N ALA A 227 11.41 -12.58 -14.35
CA ALA A 227 11.84 -11.69 -15.42
C ALA A 227 12.63 -10.46 -14.93
N ILE A 228 12.74 -10.26 -13.62
CA ILE A 228 13.40 -9.09 -13.03
C ILE A 228 14.50 -9.56 -12.08
N GLU A 229 15.69 -8.98 -12.22
CA GLU A 229 16.81 -9.27 -11.31
C GLU A 229 16.46 -8.85 -9.87
N GLU A 230 16.66 -9.74 -8.91
CA GLU A 230 16.26 -9.57 -7.51
C GLU A 230 16.92 -8.34 -6.86
N ASP A 231 18.22 -8.13 -7.14
CA ASP A 231 18.96 -6.97 -6.62
C ASP A 231 18.48 -5.63 -7.19
N ILE A 232 17.81 -5.61 -8.35
CA ILE A 232 17.17 -4.40 -8.87
C ILE A 232 15.93 -4.06 -8.08
N ILE A 233 15.09 -5.05 -7.75
CA ILE A 233 13.86 -4.83 -6.98
C ILE A 233 14.22 -4.23 -5.61
N GLU A 234 15.20 -4.82 -4.94
CA GLU A 234 15.66 -4.34 -3.64
C GLU A 234 16.25 -2.93 -3.74
N LEU A 235 17.11 -2.69 -4.73
CA LEU A 235 17.69 -1.37 -4.97
C LEU A 235 16.61 -0.30 -5.20
N LEU A 236 15.60 -0.59 -6.00
CA LEU A 236 14.48 0.32 -6.26
C LEU A 236 13.68 0.56 -4.99
N HIS A 237 13.44 -0.48 -4.20
CA HIS A 237 12.72 -0.34 -2.93
C HIS A 237 13.47 0.53 -1.93
N GLN A 238 14.76 0.30 -1.73
CA GLN A 238 15.59 1.07 -0.79
C GLN A 238 15.76 2.53 -1.19
N THR A 239 15.84 2.83 -2.49
CA THR A 239 16.14 4.17 -2.99
C THR A 239 14.92 5.02 -3.33
N ARG A 240 13.71 4.41 -3.34
CA ARG A 240 12.46 5.12 -3.68
C ARG A 240 12.18 6.30 -2.74
N LYS A 241 12.38 6.10 -1.42
CA LYS A 241 12.10 7.12 -0.40
C LYS A 241 13.10 8.27 -0.40
N ASP A 242 14.32 8.06 -0.89
CA ASP A 242 15.40 9.04 -0.86
C ASP A 242 15.53 9.87 -2.16
N GLY A 243 14.69 9.60 -3.17
CA GLY A 243 14.84 10.20 -4.49
C GLY A 243 16.11 9.76 -5.24
N LYS A 244 16.85 8.81 -4.70
CA LYS A 244 18.10 8.30 -5.28
C LYS A 244 17.90 7.19 -6.30
N ILE A 245 16.64 6.83 -6.58
CA ILE A 245 16.26 5.76 -7.51
C ILE A 245 16.93 5.89 -8.87
N PHE A 246 17.12 7.16 -9.34
CA PHE A 246 17.85 7.46 -10.57
C PHE A 246 19.31 7.15 -10.48
N ASN A 247 19.95 7.59 -9.39
CA ASN A 247 21.39 7.39 -9.19
C ASN A 247 21.68 5.88 -9.06
N ALA A 248 20.82 5.15 -8.38
CA ALA A 248 20.94 3.73 -8.22
C ALA A 248 20.72 2.96 -9.54
N GLY A 249 19.66 3.29 -10.29
CA GLY A 249 19.42 2.73 -11.62
C GLY A 249 20.53 3.10 -12.61
N PHE A 250 21.02 4.33 -12.57
CA PHE A 250 22.12 4.80 -13.42
C PHE A 250 23.43 4.10 -13.09
N SER A 251 23.79 3.95 -11.81
CA SER A 251 25.02 3.23 -11.42
C SER A 251 24.97 1.74 -11.84
N LYS A 252 23.81 1.13 -11.84
CA LYS A 252 23.65 -0.24 -12.35
C LYS A 252 23.72 -0.30 -13.88
N ALA A 253 23.14 0.68 -14.58
CA ALA A 253 23.29 0.79 -16.03
C ALA A 253 24.75 0.96 -16.46
N LEU A 254 25.55 1.71 -15.68
CA LEU A 254 26.99 1.88 -15.93
C LEU A 254 27.78 0.57 -15.90
N ARG A 255 27.30 -0.43 -15.15
CA ARG A 255 27.92 -1.77 -15.11
C ARG A 255 27.65 -2.59 -16.38
N SER A 256 26.73 -2.14 -17.24
CA SER A 256 26.38 -2.81 -18.50
C SER A 256 26.49 -1.82 -19.67
N PRO A 257 27.57 -1.85 -20.47
CA PRO A 257 27.72 -0.96 -21.63
C PRO A 257 26.54 -1.03 -22.61
N ALA A 258 25.95 -2.21 -22.81
CA ALA A 258 24.80 -2.38 -23.68
C ALA A 258 23.54 -1.67 -23.13
N ARG A 259 23.28 -1.73 -21.81
CA ARG A 259 22.19 -0.99 -21.17
C ARG A 259 22.42 0.51 -21.28
N MET A 260 23.66 0.97 -21.06
CA MET A 260 24.01 2.39 -21.19
C MET A 260 23.77 2.90 -22.61
N LEU A 261 24.22 2.19 -23.65
CA LEU A 261 23.98 2.58 -25.02
C LEU A 261 22.50 2.68 -25.35
N ARG A 262 21.65 1.81 -24.81
CA ARG A 262 20.20 1.87 -24.98
C ARG A 262 19.56 3.02 -24.18
N LEU A 263 20.12 3.37 -23.02
CA LEU A 263 19.58 4.41 -22.12
C LEU A 263 19.95 5.83 -22.57
N LEU A 264 21.13 6.04 -23.17
CA LEU A 264 21.62 7.35 -23.61
C LEU A 264 20.61 8.13 -24.47
N PRO A 265 19.97 7.55 -25.49
CA PRO A 265 18.97 8.27 -26.31
C PRO A 265 17.75 8.70 -25.49
N VAL A 266 17.33 7.89 -24.51
CA VAL A 266 16.20 8.20 -23.62
C VAL A 266 16.56 9.36 -22.70
N LEU A 267 17.76 9.35 -22.12
CA LEU A 267 18.27 10.44 -21.29
C LEU A 267 18.44 11.73 -22.10
N ALA A 268 19.05 11.67 -23.28
CA ALA A 268 19.21 12.82 -24.15
C ALA A 268 17.84 13.45 -24.52
N LYS A 269 16.86 12.62 -24.83
CA LYS A 269 15.49 13.06 -25.09
C LYS A 269 14.84 13.62 -23.82
N HIS A 270 15.05 12.99 -22.68
CA HIS A 270 14.54 13.46 -21.40
C HIS A 270 15.07 14.84 -21.09
N PHE A 271 16.40 15.06 -21.11
CA PHE A 271 17.00 16.35 -20.81
C PHE A 271 16.60 17.44 -21.82
N ARG A 272 16.50 17.10 -23.11
CA ARG A 272 16.08 18.06 -24.14
C ARG A 272 14.66 18.58 -23.95
N HIS A 273 13.74 17.75 -23.51
CA HIS A 273 12.34 18.14 -23.28
C HIS A 273 12.08 18.63 -21.86
N PHE A 274 12.85 18.15 -20.88
CA PHE A 274 12.77 18.59 -19.50
C PHE A 274 13.04 20.09 -19.34
N ASP A 275 14.06 20.59 -20.01
CA ASP A 275 14.42 22.02 -19.93
C ASP A 275 13.37 22.96 -20.56
N SER A 276 12.64 22.53 -21.60
CA SER A 276 11.61 23.37 -22.24
C SER A 276 10.29 23.36 -21.49
N ASP A 277 9.87 22.18 -21.05
CA ASP A 277 8.54 21.99 -20.47
C ASP A 277 8.54 22.20 -18.94
N LEU A 278 9.64 21.97 -18.26
CA LEU A 278 9.77 22.14 -16.80
C LEU A 278 10.35 23.46 -16.35
N LYS A 279 10.96 24.25 -17.22
CA LYS A 279 11.30 25.66 -16.88
C LYS A 279 10.07 26.51 -16.54
N GLN A 280 8.88 26.10 -17.00
CA GLN A 280 7.61 26.71 -16.62
C GLN A 280 7.10 26.25 -15.23
N PHE A 281 7.60 25.13 -14.73
CA PHE A 281 7.19 24.55 -13.46
C PHE A 281 8.40 24.56 -12.54
N ARG A 282 8.47 25.53 -11.63
CA ARG A 282 9.41 25.47 -10.51
C ARG A 282 9.19 24.16 -9.80
N LEU A 283 10.20 23.29 -9.83
CA LEU A 283 10.27 22.16 -8.92
C LEU A 283 10.48 22.76 -7.54
N ASP A 284 9.43 22.75 -6.72
CA ASP A 284 9.60 23.03 -5.30
C ASP A 284 10.55 21.98 -4.73
N ASP A 285 11.30 22.32 -3.69
CA ASP A 285 12.34 21.45 -3.07
C ASP A 285 11.80 20.07 -2.60
N ASP A 286 10.47 19.90 -2.57
CA ASP A 286 9.79 18.67 -2.16
C ASP A 286 9.70 17.60 -3.26
N PHE A 287 9.97 17.93 -4.54
CA PHE A 287 9.89 16.98 -5.63
C PHE A 287 11.22 16.35 -5.97
N LYS A 288 11.29 15.05 -5.79
CA LYS A 288 12.51 14.27 -5.98
C LYS A 288 12.78 13.92 -7.45
N PHE A 289 11.77 14.01 -8.31
CA PHE A 289 11.87 13.57 -9.70
C PHE A 289 10.74 14.07 -10.59
N GLY A 290 11.10 14.42 -11.83
CA GLY A 290 10.14 14.73 -12.88
C GLY A 290 10.49 14.05 -14.21
N ALA A 291 9.52 13.48 -14.91
CA ALA A 291 9.71 12.87 -16.22
C ALA A 291 8.47 12.86 -17.08
N HIS A 292 8.67 12.82 -18.39
CA HIS A 292 7.62 12.38 -19.30
C HIS A 292 7.32 10.89 -19.09
N LEU A 293 6.05 10.52 -18.94
CA LEU A 293 5.62 9.14 -18.66
C LEU A 293 6.22 8.13 -19.65
N LYS A 294 6.27 8.49 -20.94
CA LYS A 294 6.86 7.62 -21.96
C LYS A 294 8.35 7.39 -21.76
N ASN A 295 9.10 8.47 -21.48
CA ASN A 295 10.53 8.36 -21.24
C ASN A 295 10.81 7.57 -19.95
N PHE A 296 9.97 7.73 -18.93
CA PHE A 296 10.01 6.95 -17.70
C PHE A 296 9.80 5.45 -18.01
N ASN A 297 8.74 5.10 -18.73
CA ASN A 297 8.44 3.71 -19.11
C ASN A 297 9.58 3.08 -19.93
N GLN A 298 10.10 3.81 -20.92
CA GLN A 298 11.21 3.34 -21.74
C GLN A 298 12.49 3.19 -20.93
N GLY A 299 12.83 4.16 -20.10
CA GLY A 299 14.01 4.10 -19.22
C GLY A 299 13.93 2.94 -18.21
N ALA A 300 12.79 2.80 -17.55
CA ALA A 300 12.56 1.71 -16.61
C ALA A 300 12.64 0.32 -17.30
N SER A 301 12.06 0.17 -18.49
CA SER A 301 12.17 -1.08 -19.26
C SER A 301 13.62 -1.44 -19.60
N ILE A 302 14.46 -0.44 -19.90
CA ILE A 302 15.89 -0.65 -20.18
C ILE A 302 16.65 -1.03 -18.88
N LEU A 303 16.37 -0.34 -17.78
CA LEU A 303 17.02 -0.57 -16.49
C LEU A 303 16.69 -1.94 -15.92
N LEU A 304 15.43 -2.34 -16.01
CA LEU A 304 14.93 -3.63 -15.54
C LEU A 304 15.22 -4.77 -16.52
N ASP A 305 15.68 -4.43 -17.74
CA ASP A 305 15.86 -5.35 -18.88
C ASP A 305 14.61 -6.19 -19.18
N THR A 306 13.44 -5.61 -18.94
CA THR A 306 12.15 -6.29 -19.12
C THR A 306 11.06 -5.28 -19.48
N PRO A 307 9.98 -5.68 -20.21
CA PRO A 307 8.85 -4.80 -20.46
C PRO A 307 8.21 -4.28 -19.18
N PHE A 308 8.21 -2.97 -19.04
CA PHE A 308 7.67 -2.22 -17.90
C PHE A 308 6.66 -1.19 -18.37
N LEU A 309 5.58 -1.01 -17.62
CA LEU A 309 4.58 0.02 -17.87
C LEU A 309 4.17 0.70 -16.57
N ALA A 310 4.30 2.02 -16.50
CA ALA A 310 3.57 2.85 -15.55
C ALA A 310 2.44 3.57 -16.28
N LYS A 311 1.26 3.63 -15.65
CA LYS A 311 0.09 4.31 -16.17
C LYS A 311 -0.70 4.95 -15.04
N PHE A 312 -1.52 5.94 -15.37
CA PHE A 312 -2.35 6.61 -14.36
C PHE A 312 -3.53 5.75 -13.91
N ASN A 313 -3.88 5.92 -12.65
CA ASN A 313 -5.03 5.32 -12.00
C ASN A 313 -5.75 6.37 -11.15
N ASP A 314 -7.07 6.30 -11.13
CA ASP A 314 -7.92 7.26 -10.39
C ASP A 314 -8.53 6.64 -9.13
N ASP A 315 -8.18 5.39 -8.80
CA ASP A 315 -8.68 4.72 -7.60
C ASP A 315 -7.77 5.01 -6.41
N PRO A 316 -8.17 5.90 -5.48
CA PRO A 316 -7.33 6.30 -4.35
C PRO A 316 -7.03 5.15 -3.39
N ALA A 317 -7.81 4.07 -3.39
CA ALA A 317 -7.57 2.93 -2.53
C ALA A 317 -6.23 2.22 -2.78
N PHE A 318 -5.62 2.42 -3.96
CA PHE A 318 -4.28 1.87 -4.26
C PHE A 318 -3.13 2.55 -3.49
N VAL A 319 -3.39 3.71 -2.90
CA VAL A 319 -2.39 4.52 -2.18
C VAL A 319 -2.86 4.92 -0.78
N SER A 320 -3.99 4.37 -0.33
CA SER A 320 -4.53 4.59 1.01
C SER A 320 -4.01 3.50 1.95
N ASP A 321 -2.71 3.48 2.12
CA ASP A 321 -2.00 2.61 3.05
C ASP A 321 -2.01 3.19 4.47
N VAL A 322 -1.96 2.31 5.47
CA VAL A 322 -1.84 2.69 6.87
C VAL A 322 -0.37 2.68 7.25
N ASP A 323 0.26 3.84 7.14
CA ASP A 323 1.68 4.04 7.47
C ASP A 323 1.88 4.86 8.75
N ALA A 324 0.90 5.65 9.16
CA ALA A 324 0.94 6.52 10.32
C ALA A 324 -0.30 6.32 11.21
N LEU A 325 -0.27 6.85 12.45
CA LEU A 325 -1.42 6.81 13.35
C LEU A 325 -2.60 7.61 12.80
N GLU A 326 -2.33 8.70 12.11
CA GLU A 326 -3.36 9.52 11.46
C GLU A 326 -4.06 8.75 10.33
N ASP A 327 -3.34 7.90 9.59
CA ASP A 327 -3.96 7.03 8.59
C ASP A 327 -4.88 6.00 9.27
N TRP A 328 -4.45 5.46 10.42
CA TRP A 328 -5.28 4.58 11.22
C TRP A 328 -6.53 5.31 11.76
N GLU A 329 -6.40 6.54 12.26
CA GLU A 329 -7.52 7.37 12.72
C GLU A 329 -8.53 7.63 11.59
N ASP A 330 -8.05 7.89 10.38
CA ASP A 330 -8.90 8.10 9.22
C ASP A 330 -9.72 6.84 8.89
N PHE A 331 -9.13 5.66 8.96
CA PHE A 331 -9.86 4.40 8.75
C PHE A 331 -10.80 4.07 9.90
N GLU A 332 -10.39 4.28 11.13
CA GLU A 332 -11.25 4.12 12.30
C GLU A 332 -12.48 5.03 12.20
N SER A 333 -12.27 6.31 11.85
CA SER A 333 -13.33 7.30 11.65
C SER A 333 -14.25 6.93 10.49
N LEU A 334 -13.72 6.44 9.38
CA LEU A 334 -14.49 6.01 8.23
C LEU A 334 -15.43 4.85 8.58
N VAL A 335 -14.92 3.83 9.26
CA VAL A 335 -15.74 2.66 9.66
C VAL A 335 -16.78 3.07 10.71
N HIS A 336 -16.37 3.90 11.69
CA HIS A 336 -17.29 4.41 12.70
C HIS A 336 -18.43 5.24 12.08
N PHE A 337 -18.13 6.14 11.16
CA PHE A 337 -19.12 6.92 10.43
C PHE A 337 -20.12 6.05 9.66
N ALA A 338 -19.64 4.95 9.07
CA ALA A 338 -20.51 3.98 8.41
C ALA A 338 -21.39 3.22 9.42
N GLU A 339 -20.86 2.85 10.58
CA GLU A 339 -21.61 2.20 11.68
C GLU A 339 -22.69 3.14 12.23
N GLU A 340 -22.44 4.45 12.40
CA GLU A 340 -23.44 5.41 12.82
C GLU A 340 -24.60 5.52 11.83
N ARG A 341 -24.33 5.45 10.52
CA ARG A 341 -25.37 5.55 9.47
C ARG A 341 -26.17 4.27 9.28
N HIS A 342 -25.56 3.11 9.46
CA HIS A 342 -26.16 1.82 9.09
C HIS A 342 -26.19 0.81 10.25
N GLY A 343 -25.80 1.21 11.45
CA GLY A 343 -25.70 0.31 12.58
C GLY A 343 -24.73 -0.83 12.30
N ASN A 344 -25.12 -2.04 12.66
CA ASN A 344 -24.29 -3.24 12.48
C ASN A 344 -23.94 -3.56 11.02
N ASP A 345 -24.63 -2.99 10.04
CA ASP A 345 -24.34 -3.19 8.61
C ASP A 345 -23.36 -2.13 8.04
N GLY A 346 -22.89 -1.20 8.86
CA GLY A 346 -22.06 -0.08 8.43
C GLY A 346 -20.79 -0.54 7.70
N LEU A 347 -20.08 -1.52 8.25
CA LEU A 347 -18.90 -2.06 7.58
C LEU A 347 -19.23 -2.71 6.23
N ALA A 348 -20.37 -3.39 6.13
CA ALA A 348 -20.81 -3.99 4.87
C ALA A 348 -21.19 -2.95 3.79
N ALA A 349 -21.50 -1.73 4.20
CA ALA A 349 -21.77 -0.64 3.26
C ALA A 349 -20.51 -0.13 2.56
N ILE A 350 -19.35 -0.20 3.21
CA ILE A 350 -18.08 0.38 2.70
C ILE A 350 -17.02 -0.66 2.34
N HIS A 351 -17.21 -1.92 2.70
CA HIS A 351 -16.25 -3.00 2.43
C HIS A 351 -16.95 -4.24 1.88
N PRO A 352 -16.53 -4.80 0.74
CA PRO A 352 -17.21 -5.91 0.08
C PRO A 352 -17.19 -7.21 0.90
N PHE A 353 -16.32 -7.30 1.89
CA PHE A 353 -16.21 -8.43 2.83
C PHE A 353 -16.73 -8.06 4.23
N GLY A 354 -17.47 -6.97 4.37
CA GLY A 354 -17.84 -6.40 5.67
C GLY A 354 -18.67 -7.34 6.55
N LYS A 355 -19.60 -8.12 5.99
CA LYS A 355 -20.41 -9.08 6.76
C LYS A 355 -19.54 -10.19 7.37
N GLU A 356 -18.61 -10.70 6.62
CA GLU A 356 -17.67 -11.73 7.05
C GLU A 356 -16.72 -11.18 8.13
N LEU A 357 -16.25 -9.95 7.97
CA LEU A 357 -15.43 -9.26 8.98
C LEU A 357 -16.18 -9.07 10.30
N LEU A 358 -17.46 -8.70 10.25
CA LEU A 358 -18.30 -8.62 11.44
C LEU A 358 -18.52 -10.00 12.09
N ARG A 359 -18.65 -11.05 11.30
CA ARG A 359 -18.71 -12.43 11.81
C ARG A 359 -17.41 -12.81 12.51
N PHE A 360 -16.25 -12.49 11.90
CA PHE A 360 -14.94 -12.71 12.51
C PHE A 360 -14.81 -11.95 13.83
N LYS A 361 -15.17 -10.67 13.86
CA LYS A 361 -15.18 -9.85 15.09
C LYS A 361 -15.96 -10.54 16.21
N LYS A 362 -17.15 -11.06 15.89
CA LYS A 362 -18.03 -11.70 16.88
C LYS A 362 -17.49 -13.04 17.36
N GLN A 363 -16.93 -13.86 16.48
CA GLN A 363 -16.61 -15.26 16.78
C GLN A 363 -15.13 -15.49 17.16
N ALA A 364 -14.19 -14.80 16.54
CA ALA A 364 -12.75 -15.02 16.74
C ALA A 364 -12.11 -14.02 17.71
N MET A 365 -12.49 -12.74 17.67
CA MET A 365 -11.86 -11.73 18.51
C MET A 365 -11.94 -11.98 20.02
N PRO A 366 -13.01 -12.57 20.59
CA PRO A 366 -13.02 -12.94 22.02
C PRO A 366 -11.93 -13.95 22.41
N LYS A 367 -11.54 -14.83 21.49
CA LYS A 367 -10.42 -15.78 21.68
C LYS A 367 -9.10 -15.07 21.53
N LEU A 368 -8.95 -14.28 20.45
CA LEU A 368 -7.72 -13.54 20.14
C LEU A 368 -7.34 -12.53 21.22
N LYS A 369 -8.30 -11.88 21.88
CA LYS A 369 -8.05 -11.02 23.05
C LYS A 369 -7.35 -11.72 24.21
N LYS A 370 -7.46 -13.04 24.30
CA LYS A 370 -6.77 -13.84 25.33
C LYS A 370 -5.38 -14.31 24.90
N LEU A 371 -5.11 -14.32 23.60
CA LEU A 371 -3.89 -14.86 23.01
C LEU A 371 -2.91 -13.79 22.58
N VAL A 372 -3.41 -12.62 22.16
CA VAL A 372 -2.61 -11.49 21.70
C VAL A 372 -2.63 -10.41 22.77
N PRO A 373 -1.52 -10.15 23.47
CA PRO A 373 -1.49 -9.25 24.63
C PRO A 373 -2.04 -7.85 24.36
N MET A 374 -1.71 -7.25 23.21
CA MET A 374 -2.23 -5.92 22.85
C MET A 374 -3.75 -5.87 22.70
N TYR A 375 -4.41 -7.02 22.40
CA TYR A 375 -5.87 -7.05 22.24
C TYR A 375 -6.62 -7.17 23.57
N ALA A 376 -5.94 -7.58 24.64
CA ALA A 376 -6.53 -7.66 25.99
C ALA A 376 -7.01 -6.28 26.44
N ASP A 377 -6.17 -5.28 26.22
CA ASP A 377 -6.49 -3.88 26.46
C ASP A 377 -5.88 -2.99 25.36
N PHE A 378 -6.54 -3.00 24.20
CA PHE A 378 -6.10 -2.20 23.06
C PHE A 378 -6.20 -0.70 23.31
N HIS A 379 -7.14 -0.29 24.17
CA HIS A 379 -7.29 1.09 24.60
C HIS A 379 -6.06 1.58 25.36
N ASP A 380 -5.64 0.85 26.41
CA ASP A 380 -4.44 1.20 27.17
C ASP A 380 -3.17 1.13 26.32
N TYR A 381 -3.10 0.15 25.41
CA TYR A 381 -2.01 0.06 24.46
C TYR A 381 -1.90 1.31 23.56
N LEU A 382 -3.00 1.77 22.97
CA LEU A 382 -3.03 3.00 22.17
C LEU A 382 -2.66 4.22 22.99
N ASN A 383 -3.21 4.36 24.20
CA ASN A 383 -2.89 5.48 25.09
C ASN A 383 -1.41 5.54 25.41
N ARG A 384 -0.78 4.41 25.68
CA ARG A 384 0.69 4.35 25.90
C ARG A 384 1.45 4.72 24.63
N LEU A 385 1.00 4.24 23.47
CA LEU A 385 1.59 4.58 22.19
C LEU A 385 1.54 6.09 21.94
N TYR A 386 0.37 6.72 22.03
CA TYR A 386 0.20 8.16 21.82
C TYR A 386 1.08 8.99 22.79
N ARG A 387 1.10 8.63 24.07
CA ARG A 387 1.96 9.30 25.08
C ARG A 387 3.44 9.15 24.73
N SER A 388 3.85 7.96 24.32
CA SER A 388 5.24 7.69 23.96
C SER A 388 5.69 8.48 22.72
N MET A 389 4.75 8.93 21.89
CA MET A 389 4.98 9.73 20.70
C MET A 389 4.87 11.23 20.95
N GLU A 390 4.66 11.64 22.22
CA GLU A 390 4.44 13.04 22.61
C GLU A 390 3.25 13.68 21.84
N MET A 391 2.28 12.86 21.43
CA MET A 391 1.07 13.36 20.79
C MET A 391 0.16 14.01 21.82
N GLN A 392 -0.34 15.20 21.49
CA GLN A 392 -1.24 15.96 22.39
C GLN A 392 -2.64 15.35 22.48
N TYR A 393 -3.01 14.56 21.49
CA TYR A 393 -4.32 13.94 21.38
C TYR A 393 -4.26 12.49 21.88
N VAL A 394 -5.23 12.13 22.70
CA VAL A 394 -5.46 10.74 23.15
C VAL A 394 -6.85 10.35 22.65
N PRO A 395 -6.98 9.31 21.80
CA PRO A 395 -8.22 9.03 21.07
C PRO A 395 -9.35 8.45 21.95
N PHE A 396 -9.16 8.40 23.26
CA PHE A 396 -10.16 7.86 24.18
C PHE A 396 -10.36 8.82 25.34
N ASP A 397 -11.63 9.04 25.71
CA ASP A 397 -11.99 9.80 26.89
C ASP A 397 -11.70 9.01 28.21
N GLU A 398 -11.93 9.64 29.36
CA GLU A 398 -11.75 9.01 30.68
C GLU A 398 -12.68 7.81 30.91
N ALA A 399 -13.79 7.73 30.16
CA ALA A 399 -14.74 6.62 30.21
C ALA A 399 -14.33 5.47 29.26
N GLY A 400 -13.23 5.62 28.51
CA GLY A 400 -12.77 4.65 27.54
C GLY A 400 -13.59 4.65 26.25
N GLN A 401 -14.36 5.72 25.98
CA GLN A 401 -15.07 5.89 24.73
C GLN A 401 -14.12 6.49 23.70
N TYR A 402 -14.18 5.94 22.50
CA TYR A 402 -13.35 6.43 21.39
C TYR A 402 -13.86 7.78 20.90
N ASP A 403 -13.05 8.80 21.07
CA ASP A 403 -13.28 10.11 20.50
C ASP A 403 -12.64 10.18 19.09
N THR A 404 -13.47 10.27 18.07
CA THR A 404 -13.03 10.35 16.67
C THR A 404 -13.05 11.78 16.20
N PRO A 405 -11.94 12.53 16.29
CA PRO A 405 -11.93 13.94 15.90
C PRO A 405 -12.29 14.15 14.42
N ASN A 406 -12.09 13.11 13.61
CA ASN A 406 -12.32 13.15 12.17
C ASN A 406 -13.66 12.52 11.74
N LEU A 407 -14.56 12.16 12.68
CA LEU A 407 -15.77 11.40 12.37
C LEU A 407 -16.71 12.14 11.41
N HIS A 408 -16.92 13.43 11.61
CA HIS A 408 -17.85 14.23 10.81
C HIS A 408 -17.15 15.26 9.92
N THR A 409 -15.93 15.00 9.52
CA THR A 409 -15.24 15.90 8.60
C THR A 409 -15.77 15.72 7.17
N PRO A 410 -15.66 16.73 6.31
CA PRO A 410 -15.97 16.59 4.88
C PRO A 410 -15.15 15.50 4.20
N GLN A 411 -13.93 15.25 4.68
CA GLN A 411 -13.06 14.18 4.22
C GLN A 411 -13.64 12.80 4.52
N THR A 412 -14.07 12.57 5.77
CA THR A 412 -14.68 11.29 6.19
C THR A 412 -15.96 11.03 5.40
N GLU A 413 -16.81 12.03 5.24
CA GLU A 413 -18.05 11.91 4.45
C GLU A 413 -17.76 11.61 2.98
N THR A 414 -16.78 12.28 2.38
CA THR A 414 -16.39 12.06 0.99
C THR A 414 -15.82 10.66 0.79
N ALA A 415 -14.94 10.21 1.68
CA ALA A 415 -14.39 8.87 1.67
C ALA A 415 -15.49 7.81 1.82
N TYR A 416 -16.40 8.00 2.78
CA TYR A 416 -17.55 7.13 2.98
C TYR A 416 -18.40 6.99 1.71
N ARG A 417 -18.81 8.09 1.09
CA ARG A 417 -19.62 8.08 -0.13
C ARG A 417 -18.91 7.33 -1.25
N TRP A 418 -17.62 7.56 -1.39
CA TRP A 418 -16.82 6.91 -2.42
C TRP A 418 -16.74 5.40 -2.21
N TYR A 419 -16.42 4.93 -0.99
CA TYR A 419 -16.34 3.50 -0.68
C TYR A 419 -17.70 2.82 -0.72
N ALA A 420 -18.76 3.49 -0.27
CA ALA A 420 -20.13 2.96 -0.34
C ALA A 420 -20.59 2.76 -1.79
N ASP A 421 -20.36 3.73 -2.67
CA ASP A 421 -20.65 3.61 -4.11
C ASP A 421 -19.85 2.46 -4.76
N LYS A 422 -18.57 2.32 -4.45
CA LYS A 422 -17.73 1.22 -4.94
C LYS A 422 -18.20 -0.14 -4.47
N THR A 423 -18.57 -0.26 -3.19
CA THR A 423 -19.10 -1.50 -2.62
C THR A 423 -20.43 -1.88 -3.26
N LEU A 424 -21.32 -0.93 -3.49
CA LEU A 424 -22.58 -1.16 -4.18
C LEU A 424 -22.37 -1.64 -5.61
N ARG A 425 -21.51 -0.99 -6.36
CA ARG A 425 -21.17 -1.40 -7.74
C ARG A 425 -20.52 -2.78 -7.78
N PHE A 426 -19.70 -3.12 -6.77
CA PHE A 426 -19.13 -4.46 -6.66
C PHE A 426 -20.24 -5.49 -6.44
N ALA A 427 -21.15 -5.28 -5.50
CA ALA A 427 -22.26 -6.19 -5.23
C ALA A 427 -23.13 -6.41 -6.47
N GLN A 428 -23.41 -5.37 -7.25
CA GLN A 428 -24.17 -5.47 -8.52
C GLN A 428 -23.46 -6.28 -9.62
N ARG A 429 -22.13 -6.38 -9.57
CA ARG A 429 -21.36 -7.16 -10.56
C ARG A 429 -21.30 -8.65 -10.26
N ILE A 430 -21.45 -9.03 -9.00
CA ILE A 430 -21.39 -10.43 -8.56
C ILE A 430 -22.80 -11.07 -8.45
N ALA A 431 -23.84 -10.25 -8.35
CA ALA A 431 -25.24 -10.70 -8.45
C ALA A 431 -25.63 -10.94 -9.92
#